data_15d4dc6851668c3c48a1feec83109713
#
_entry.id   15d4dc6851668c3c48a1feec83109713
#
_cell.length_a   1.000
_cell.length_b   1.000
_cell.length_c   1.000
_cell.angle_alpha   90.00
_cell.angle_beta   90.00
_cell.angle_gamma   90.00
#
_symmetry.space_group_name_H-M   'P 1'
#
loop_
_entity.id
_entity.type
_entity.pdbx_description
1 polymer ?
#
loop_
_entity_poly.entity_id
_entity_poly.type
_entity_poly.pdbx_seq_one_letter_code
_entity_poly.pdbx_strand_id
1 'polypeptide(L)'
;IILKAKQAQDYFLLIGPPGTGKTSQALQFLVREQLAGDIYSQPSSAYSAEDSKHNKLSETINTQHSTPNTQTAILLLAYTNRAVDEICNMLTENELDYIRIGNEFSCDPKYSDHLLKEVLDDNATLNSIKYTIADARIVVATTSTMNSNAALFNIKHFDLAIIDEASQILEPNIIGLLTSQHRGGRAIRKFILIGDHKQLPAVVQQDDTEVLVEDETVKAIHLNSCANSLFERLILTERAAGRTDFIGTLHKQGRMHPDIADFANRKFYAREQLECVPLAHQLEQTLAYNETSEDETDDVLKAHRMIFIPSKPCRQLNISEKVNTEEARIITDLLRRLYRQLGKNFDPQKSVGVIVPYRNQIAMIRKEIEKLGIPELEEISIDTVERYQGSQRDIILYSFTIQSRYQLDFLTANTFYEDGQPIDRKLNVAITRAR
;
A
#
# COMPACT_ATOMS: atom_id res chain seq x y z
N ILE A 1 -17.12 8.24 -4.07
CA ILE A 1 -16.42 6.95 -3.94
C ILE A 1 -17.11 6.09 -2.89
N ILE A 2 -17.22 6.50 -1.63
CA ILE A 2 -17.80 5.70 -0.54
C ILE A 2 -19.22 5.25 -0.87
N LEU A 3 -20.07 6.12 -1.42
CA LEU A 3 -21.42 5.75 -1.82
C LEU A 3 -21.41 4.62 -2.88
N LYS A 4 -20.58 4.73 -3.93
CA LYS A 4 -20.40 3.67 -4.92
C LYS A 4 -19.91 2.38 -4.27
N ALA A 5 -18.92 2.48 -3.38
CA ALA A 5 -18.43 1.34 -2.65
C ALA A 5 -19.52 0.67 -1.79
N LYS A 6 -20.42 1.44 -1.18
CA LYS A 6 -21.57 0.90 -0.42
C LYS A 6 -22.58 0.19 -1.33
N GLN A 7 -22.89 0.76 -2.47
CA GLN A 7 -23.88 0.24 -3.42
C GLN A 7 -23.42 -1.02 -4.17
N ALA A 8 -22.10 -1.16 -4.39
CA ALA A 8 -21.54 -2.36 -4.99
C ALA A 8 -21.84 -3.59 -4.12
N GLN A 9 -22.28 -4.69 -4.73
CA GLN A 9 -22.74 -5.88 -4.00
C GLN A 9 -21.63 -6.91 -3.77
N ASP A 10 -20.92 -7.30 -4.83
CA ASP A 10 -19.91 -8.36 -4.77
C ASP A 10 -18.50 -7.79 -4.54
N TYR A 11 -18.10 -6.78 -5.31
CA TYR A 11 -16.79 -6.14 -5.16
C TYR A 11 -16.79 -4.68 -5.59
N PHE A 12 -15.76 -3.96 -5.15
CA PHE A 12 -15.46 -2.60 -5.56
C PHE A 12 -13.94 -2.42 -5.69
N LEU A 13 -13.51 -1.72 -6.72
CA LEU A 13 -12.10 -1.45 -7.02
C LEU A 13 -11.79 0.01 -6.70
N LEU A 14 -10.83 0.26 -5.84
CA LEU A 14 -10.38 1.60 -5.50
C LEU A 14 -8.97 1.84 -6.02
N ILE A 15 -8.85 2.62 -7.08
CA ILE A 15 -7.56 3.06 -7.61
C ILE A 15 -7.08 4.21 -6.74
N GLY A 16 -5.93 4.00 -6.09
CA GLY A 16 -5.30 4.97 -5.21
C GLY A 16 -3.87 5.27 -5.64
N PRO A 17 -3.65 6.29 -6.48
CA PRO A 17 -2.32 6.76 -6.84
C PRO A 17 -1.45 7.15 -5.64
N PRO A 18 -0.14 7.41 -5.83
CA PRO A 18 0.76 7.79 -4.74
C PRO A 18 0.30 9.04 -4.00
N GLY A 19 0.39 9.01 -2.67
CA GLY A 19 0.07 10.16 -1.81
C GLY A 19 -1.42 10.47 -1.65
N THR A 20 -2.33 9.64 -2.20
CA THR A 20 -3.77 9.89 -2.12
C THR A 20 -4.44 9.41 -0.83
N GLY A 21 -3.67 8.89 0.13
CA GLY A 21 -4.18 8.46 1.43
C GLY A 21 -5.01 7.17 1.37
N LYS A 22 -4.59 6.19 0.57
CA LYS A 22 -5.25 4.87 0.46
C LYS A 22 -5.53 4.25 1.83
N THR A 23 -4.49 4.02 2.60
CA THR A 23 -4.57 3.35 3.91
C THR A 23 -5.02 4.31 5.01
N SER A 24 -4.43 5.51 5.08
CA SER A 24 -4.67 6.46 6.18
C SER A 24 -6.05 7.13 6.14
N GLN A 25 -6.66 7.28 4.97
CA GLN A 25 -7.95 7.97 4.81
C GLN A 25 -9.01 7.09 4.16
N ALA A 26 -8.78 6.59 2.94
CA ALA A 26 -9.84 5.86 2.23
C ALA A 26 -10.22 4.58 2.95
N LEU A 27 -9.25 3.78 3.40
CA LEU A 27 -9.50 2.57 4.19
C LEU A 27 -10.21 2.92 5.51
N GLN A 28 -9.74 3.96 6.22
CA GLN A 28 -10.37 4.43 7.46
C GLN A 28 -11.86 4.77 7.27
N PHE A 29 -12.18 5.55 6.24
CA PHE A 29 -13.57 5.92 5.96
C PHE A 29 -14.43 4.72 5.57
N LEU A 30 -13.90 3.79 4.79
CA LEU A 30 -14.63 2.56 4.42
C LEU A 30 -14.95 1.69 5.65
N VAL A 31 -13.99 1.54 6.56
CA VAL A 31 -14.17 0.79 7.81
C VAL A 31 -15.21 1.48 8.69
N ARG A 32 -15.07 2.78 8.94
CA ARG A 32 -16.02 3.55 9.76
C ARG A 32 -17.43 3.53 9.21
N GLU A 33 -17.61 3.70 7.92
CA GLU A 33 -18.91 3.65 7.26
C GLU A 33 -19.57 2.26 7.36
N GLN A 34 -18.77 1.21 7.28
CA GLN A 34 -19.27 -0.15 7.43
C GLN A 34 -19.71 -0.40 8.88
N LEU A 35 -18.94 0.06 9.87
CA LEU A 35 -19.27 -0.06 11.28
C LEU A 35 -20.48 0.81 11.69
N ALA A 36 -20.61 2.00 11.10
CA ALA A 36 -21.74 2.91 11.37
C ALA A 36 -23.08 2.36 10.85
N GLY A 37 -23.06 1.49 9.83
CA GLY A 37 -24.25 0.84 9.32
C GLY A 37 -25.04 0.06 10.38
N ASP A 38 -24.35 -0.44 11.41
CA ASP A 38 -24.99 -1.17 12.53
C ASP A 38 -25.84 -0.26 13.43
N ILE A 39 -25.44 1.03 13.57
CA ILE A 39 -26.15 2.01 14.42
C ILE A 39 -27.53 2.34 13.84
N TYR A 40 -27.63 2.34 12.50
CA TYR A 40 -28.89 2.67 11.81
C TYR A 40 -29.77 1.43 11.55
N SER A 41 -29.25 0.22 11.74
CA SER A 41 -29.99 -1.04 11.54
C SER A 41 -30.65 -1.59 12.80
N GLN A 42 -30.43 -0.99 13.97
CA GLN A 42 -31.18 -1.36 15.18
C GLN A 42 -32.60 -0.80 15.07
N PRO A 43 -33.65 -1.61 15.19
CA PRO A 43 -35.01 -1.11 15.27
C PRO A 43 -35.10 -0.20 16.52
N SER A 44 -35.57 1.02 16.32
CA SER A 44 -35.82 1.99 17.38
C SER A 44 -36.84 1.41 18.40
N SER A 45 -36.35 0.67 19.38
CA SER A 45 -37.11 0.30 20.57
C SER A 45 -36.93 1.36 21.67
N ALA A 46 -37.35 2.56 21.38
CA ALA A 46 -37.46 3.61 22.38
C ALA A 46 -38.62 4.54 22.02
N TYR A 47 -39.83 4.06 22.24
CA TYR A 47 -41.00 4.91 22.61
C TYR A 47 -42.15 3.98 22.98
N SER A 48 -42.27 3.67 24.25
CA SER A 48 -43.54 3.59 25.01
C SER A 48 -43.20 3.24 26.45
N ALA A 49 -43.03 4.28 27.27
CA ALA A 49 -43.29 4.17 28.69
C ALA A 49 -44.78 4.47 28.91
N GLU A 50 -45.35 3.67 29.74
CA GLU A 50 -46.65 3.75 30.42
C GLU A 50 -47.68 2.71 29.98
N ASP A 51 -47.80 1.64 30.74
CA ASP A 51 -48.91 1.32 31.62
C ASP A 51 -48.89 -0.11 32.15
N SER A 52 -49.07 -0.15 33.49
CA SER A 52 -49.78 -1.11 34.32
C SER A 52 -49.29 -2.55 34.52
N LYS A 53 -48.78 -2.70 35.72
CA LYS A 53 -49.08 -3.72 36.80
C LYS A 53 -49.85 -4.99 36.46
N HIS A 54 -49.32 -6.08 37.02
CA HIS A 54 -49.88 -7.40 37.35
C HIS A 54 -49.64 -8.52 36.34
N ASN A 55 -48.73 -9.45 36.58
CA ASN A 55 -49.05 -10.74 37.25
C ASN A 55 -47.79 -11.58 37.50
N LYS A 56 -47.83 -12.31 38.59
CA LYS A 56 -46.79 -13.27 39.05
C LYS A 56 -46.92 -14.63 38.40
N LEU A 57 -45.78 -15.34 38.39
CA LEU A 57 -45.56 -16.81 38.31
C LEU A 57 -45.62 -17.49 36.95
N SER A 58 -44.47 -17.88 36.46
CA SER A 58 -44.09 -19.30 36.34
C SER A 58 -42.62 -19.42 35.88
N GLU A 59 -41.83 -20.09 36.68
CA GLU A 59 -40.51 -20.61 36.32
C GLU A 59 -40.65 -21.60 35.18
N THR A 60 -39.89 -21.37 34.09
CA THR A 60 -39.56 -22.46 33.17
C THR A 60 -38.27 -22.08 32.41
N ILE A 61 -37.21 -22.76 32.74
CA ILE A 61 -36.03 -23.16 31.92
C ILE A 61 -35.67 -22.22 30.78
N ASN A 62 -34.74 -21.34 31.05
CA ASN A 62 -34.10 -20.47 30.07
C ASN A 62 -33.02 -21.25 29.29
N THR A 63 -33.38 -21.86 28.18
CA THR A 63 -32.44 -22.14 27.11
C THR A 63 -32.15 -20.80 26.44
N GLN A 64 -31.05 -20.18 26.82
CA GLN A 64 -30.54 -19.02 26.11
C GLN A 64 -30.17 -19.42 24.68
N HIS A 65 -31.13 -19.25 23.76
CA HIS A 65 -30.79 -19.01 22.37
C HIS A 65 -30.12 -17.63 22.33
N SER A 66 -28.79 -17.63 22.30
CA SER A 66 -28.03 -16.44 21.93
C SER A 66 -28.55 -15.99 20.56
N THR A 67 -29.20 -14.86 20.50
CA THR A 67 -29.45 -14.13 19.24
C THR A 67 -28.15 -14.04 18.49
N PRO A 68 -28.10 -14.37 17.18
CA PRO A 68 -26.83 -14.21 16.40
C PRO A 68 -26.38 -12.77 16.54
N ASN A 69 -25.12 -12.60 16.92
CA ASN A 69 -24.49 -11.29 17.00
C ASN A 69 -24.58 -10.63 15.62
N THR A 70 -25.49 -9.66 15.46
CA THR A 70 -25.78 -8.97 14.20
C THR A 70 -24.77 -7.90 13.87
N GLN A 71 -23.66 -7.84 14.62
CA GLN A 71 -22.61 -6.85 14.41
C GLN A 71 -21.81 -7.15 13.14
N THR A 72 -21.60 -6.12 12.34
CA THR A 72 -20.80 -6.19 11.11
C THR A 72 -19.38 -6.64 11.38
N ALA A 73 -18.92 -7.64 10.65
CA ALA A 73 -17.57 -8.18 10.72
C ALA A 73 -16.75 -7.78 9.48
N ILE A 74 -15.56 -7.23 9.71
CA ILE A 74 -14.64 -6.72 8.68
C ILE A 74 -13.34 -7.49 8.72
N LEU A 75 -12.85 -7.92 7.56
CA LEU A 75 -11.54 -8.51 7.36
C LEU A 75 -10.64 -7.52 6.60
N LEU A 76 -9.54 -7.09 7.21
CA LEU A 76 -8.56 -6.21 6.59
C LEU A 76 -7.32 -6.98 6.23
N LEU A 77 -6.93 -6.93 4.97
CA LEU A 77 -5.83 -7.71 4.43
C LEU A 77 -4.84 -6.84 3.67
N ALA A 78 -3.57 -7.23 3.70
CA ALA A 78 -2.54 -6.70 2.82
C ALA A 78 -1.57 -7.80 2.40
N TYR A 79 -0.71 -7.50 1.42
CA TYR A 79 0.27 -8.46 0.93
C TYR A 79 1.45 -8.66 1.91
N THR A 80 1.97 -7.55 2.47
CA THR A 80 3.16 -7.57 3.32
C THR A 80 2.82 -7.27 4.78
N ASN A 81 3.64 -7.77 5.72
CA ASN A 81 3.51 -7.43 7.14
C ASN A 81 3.62 -5.92 7.39
N ARG A 82 4.49 -5.22 6.67
CA ARG A 82 4.61 -3.76 6.76
C ARG A 82 3.29 -3.05 6.40
N ALA A 83 2.62 -3.47 5.33
CA ALA A 83 1.32 -2.90 4.96
C ALA A 83 0.24 -3.25 6.01
N VAL A 84 0.31 -4.44 6.63
CA VAL A 84 -0.53 -4.79 7.78
C VAL A 84 -0.23 -3.90 8.98
N ASP A 85 1.04 -3.58 9.27
CA ASP A 85 1.40 -2.64 10.34
C ASP A 85 0.85 -1.22 10.07
N GLU A 86 0.82 -0.77 8.81
CA GLU A 86 0.20 0.51 8.42
C GLU A 86 -1.32 0.49 8.65
N ILE A 87 -1.99 -0.63 8.39
CA ILE A 87 -3.41 -0.82 8.72
C ILE A 87 -3.60 -0.78 10.25
N CYS A 88 -2.77 -1.49 11.02
CA CYS A 88 -2.82 -1.49 12.48
C CYS A 88 -2.61 -0.07 13.03
N ASN A 89 -1.65 0.69 12.47
CA ASN A 89 -1.44 2.08 12.86
C ASN A 89 -2.71 2.92 12.67
N MET A 90 -3.34 2.81 11.49
CA MET A 90 -4.57 3.55 11.19
C MET A 90 -5.70 3.17 12.18
N LEU A 91 -5.86 1.88 12.51
CA LEU A 91 -6.88 1.43 13.45
C LEU A 91 -6.60 1.97 14.86
N THR A 92 -5.36 1.86 15.34
CA THR A 92 -4.94 2.31 16.67
C THR A 92 -5.09 3.83 16.82
N GLU A 93 -4.65 4.62 15.83
CA GLU A 93 -4.81 6.08 15.84
C GLU A 93 -6.28 6.53 15.82
N ASN A 94 -7.19 5.68 15.37
CA ASN A 94 -8.61 5.94 15.32
C ASN A 94 -9.42 5.25 16.44
N GLU A 95 -8.74 4.66 17.42
CA GLU A 95 -9.36 4.00 18.58
C GLU A 95 -10.35 2.89 18.16
N LEU A 96 -10.03 2.15 17.10
CA LEU A 96 -10.81 1.02 16.61
C LEU A 96 -10.22 -0.29 17.12
N ASP A 97 -11.00 -1.07 17.84
CA ASP A 97 -10.60 -2.39 18.35
C ASP A 97 -10.46 -3.41 17.22
N TYR A 98 -9.39 -4.17 17.24
CA TYR A 98 -9.11 -5.22 16.26
C TYR A 98 -8.26 -6.34 16.84
N ILE A 99 -8.31 -7.50 16.21
CA ILE A 99 -7.33 -8.57 16.42
C ILE A 99 -6.46 -8.75 15.18
N ARG A 100 -5.17 -8.99 15.40
CA ARG A 100 -4.22 -9.32 14.35
C ARG A 100 -3.91 -10.81 14.37
N ILE A 101 -4.06 -11.47 13.21
CA ILE A 101 -3.65 -12.86 13.01
C ILE A 101 -2.30 -12.85 12.30
N GLY A 102 -1.29 -13.38 12.95
CA GLY A 102 0.08 -13.40 12.43
C GLY A 102 1.10 -13.85 13.46
N ASN A 103 2.37 -13.74 13.07
CA ASN A 103 3.51 -14.13 13.90
C ASN A 103 4.11 -12.87 14.57
N GLU A 104 4.49 -12.98 15.83
CA GLU A 104 5.13 -11.93 16.63
C GLU A 104 6.42 -11.39 16.00
N PHE A 105 7.24 -12.27 15.39
CA PHE A 105 8.50 -11.88 14.74
C PHE A 105 8.32 -11.06 13.45
N SER A 106 7.12 -11.02 12.92
CA SER A 106 6.77 -10.26 11.70
C SER A 106 5.80 -9.11 11.96
N CYS A 107 5.52 -8.84 13.23
CA CYS A 107 4.69 -7.74 13.71
C CYS A 107 5.57 -6.62 14.24
N ASP A 108 5.26 -5.37 13.95
CA ASP A 108 5.88 -4.25 14.65
C ASP A 108 5.53 -4.34 16.15
N PRO A 109 6.52 -4.27 17.06
CA PRO A 109 6.29 -4.37 18.51
C PRO A 109 5.21 -3.41 19.05
N LYS A 110 5.00 -2.29 18.39
CA LYS A 110 3.95 -1.31 18.72
C LYS A 110 2.53 -1.89 18.67
N TYR A 111 2.31 -2.94 17.87
CA TYR A 111 1.00 -3.56 17.65
C TYR A 111 0.93 -5.00 18.16
N SER A 112 1.93 -5.45 18.91
CA SER A 112 2.00 -6.83 19.44
C SER A 112 0.81 -7.18 20.32
N ASP A 113 0.33 -6.26 21.13
CA ASP A 113 -0.78 -6.46 22.07
C ASP A 113 -2.12 -6.81 21.36
N HIS A 114 -2.22 -6.55 20.06
CA HIS A 114 -3.37 -6.91 19.24
C HIS A 114 -3.24 -8.28 18.56
N LEU A 115 -2.09 -8.95 18.70
CA LEU A 115 -1.94 -10.31 18.18
C LEU A 115 -2.92 -11.26 18.90
N LEU A 116 -3.58 -12.12 18.13
CA LEU A 116 -4.53 -13.09 18.69
C LEU A 116 -3.92 -13.87 19.86
N LYS A 117 -2.64 -14.20 19.80
CA LYS A 117 -1.89 -14.88 20.87
C LYS A 117 -1.84 -14.05 22.15
N GLU A 118 -1.63 -12.74 22.04
CA GLU A 118 -1.49 -11.85 23.21
C GLU A 118 -2.84 -11.43 23.79
N VAL A 119 -3.89 -11.39 22.96
CA VAL A 119 -5.28 -11.14 23.39
C VAL A 119 -5.85 -12.31 24.20
N LEU A 120 -5.28 -13.50 24.05
CA LEU A 120 -5.71 -14.73 24.72
C LEU A 120 -4.87 -14.96 25.99
N ASP A 121 -5.50 -15.47 27.03
CA ASP A 121 -4.81 -15.92 28.24
C ASP A 121 -3.88 -17.12 27.95
N ASP A 122 -2.79 -17.27 28.72
CA ASP A 122 -1.81 -18.36 28.57
C ASP A 122 -2.44 -19.76 28.59
N ASN A 123 -3.60 -19.92 29.23
CA ASN A 123 -4.36 -21.16 29.34
C ASN A 123 -5.58 -21.19 28.41
N ALA A 124 -5.55 -20.42 27.31
CA ALA A 124 -6.68 -20.33 26.39
C ALA A 124 -7.11 -21.70 25.84
N THR A 125 -8.36 -22.03 25.98
CA THR A 125 -8.96 -23.21 25.41
C THR A 125 -9.33 -22.99 23.93
N LEU A 126 -9.51 -24.08 23.19
CA LEU A 126 -10.00 -24.00 21.81
C LEU A 126 -11.34 -23.24 21.69
N ASN A 127 -12.17 -23.32 22.72
CA ASN A 127 -13.45 -22.59 22.76
C ASN A 127 -13.24 -21.10 23.02
N SER A 128 -12.31 -20.71 23.89
CA SER A 128 -12.00 -19.29 24.07
C SER A 128 -11.39 -18.67 22.82
N ILE A 129 -10.50 -19.38 22.12
CA ILE A 129 -9.95 -18.93 20.83
C ILE A 129 -11.07 -18.70 19.81
N LYS A 130 -11.97 -19.68 19.65
CA LYS A 130 -13.13 -19.57 18.74
C LYS A 130 -14.03 -18.39 19.12
N TYR A 131 -14.28 -18.19 20.41
CA TYR A 131 -15.10 -17.08 20.89
C TYR A 131 -14.47 -15.74 20.58
N THR A 132 -13.18 -15.55 20.88
CA THR A 132 -12.44 -14.31 20.60
C THR A 132 -12.46 -13.97 19.10
N ILE A 133 -12.25 -14.95 18.23
CA ILE A 133 -12.32 -14.75 16.78
C ILE A 133 -13.76 -14.42 16.35
N ALA A 134 -14.75 -15.13 16.86
CA ALA A 134 -16.15 -14.92 16.49
C ALA A 134 -16.66 -13.53 16.93
N ASP A 135 -16.20 -13.04 18.09
CA ASP A 135 -16.65 -11.77 18.68
C ASP A 135 -15.94 -10.55 18.05
N ALA A 136 -14.67 -10.68 17.62
CA ALA A 136 -13.90 -9.58 17.07
C ALA A 136 -14.57 -8.95 15.84
N ARG A 137 -14.85 -7.65 15.86
CA ARG A 137 -15.48 -6.92 14.74
C ARG A 137 -14.51 -6.70 13.58
N ILE A 138 -13.24 -6.49 13.87
CA ILE A 138 -12.19 -6.26 12.87
C ILE A 138 -11.09 -7.31 13.06
N VAL A 139 -10.77 -8.00 11.99
CA VAL A 139 -9.67 -8.96 11.91
C VAL A 139 -8.66 -8.45 10.89
N VAL A 140 -7.39 -8.43 11.24
CA VAL A 140 -6.29 -7.94 10.39
C VAL A 140 -5.28 -9.04 10.16
N ALA A 141 -4.83 -9.26 8.92
CA ALA A 141 -3.83 -10.26 8.58
C ALA A 141 -3.16 -9.99 7.23
N THR A 142 -2.11 -10.75 6.90
CA THR A 142 -1.68 -10.85 5.50
C THR A 142 -2.56 -11.83 4.73
N THR A 143 -2.66 -11.68 3.41
CA THR A 143 -3.37 -12.64 2.55
C THR A 143 -2.81 -14.05 2.67
N SER A 144 -1.49 -14.18 2.78
CA SER A 144 -0.80 -15.46 2.98
C SER A 144 -1.19 -16.10 4.32
N THR A 145 -1.22 -15.32 5.40
CA THR A 145 -1.64 -15.80 6.73
C THR A 145 -3.08 -16.33 6.70
N MET A 146 -3.99 -15.60 6.06
CA MET A 146 -5.39 -16.04 5.97
C MET A 146 -5.58 -17.28 5.11
N ASN A 147 -4.86 -17.40 3.99
CA ASN A 147 -4.87 -18.62 3.18
C ASN A 147 -4.37 -19.84 3.98
N SER A 148 -3.31 -19.67 4.77
CA SER A 148 -2.78 -20.75 5.63
C SER A 148 -3.72 -21.09 6.80
N ASN A 149 -4.59 -20.18 7.19
CA ASN A 149 -5.54 -20.34 8.29
C ASN A 149 -7.01 -20.38 7.80
N ALA A 150 -7.27 -20.96 6.64
CA ALA A 150 -8.61 -21.01 6.04
C ALA A 150 -9.70 -21.61 6.97
N ALA A 151 -9.32 -22.41 7.96
CA ALA A 151 -10.23 -22.91 9.00
C ALA A 151 -10.94 -21.79 9.80
N LEU A 152 -10.40 -20.57 9.83
CA LEU A 152 -11.03 -19.40 10.45
C LEU A 152 -12.39 -19.07 9.82
N PHE A 153 -12.54 -19.33 8.53
CA PHE A 153 -13.81 -19.12 7.83
C PHE A 153 -14.92 -20.08 8.29
N ASN A 154 -14.59 -21.22 8.90
CA ASN A 154 -15.59 -22.07 9.56
C ASN A 154 -16.13 -21.44 10.85
N ILE A 155 -15.34 -20.56 11.48
CA ILE A 155 -15.70 -19.91 12.75
C ILE A 155 -16.47 -18.62 12.51
N LYS A 156 -16.04 -17.81 11.52
CA LYS A 156 -16.54 -16.46 11.31
C LYS A 156 -16.88 -16.18 9.86
N HIS A 157 -18.03 -15.55 9.66
CA HIS A 157 -18.42 -14.89 8.41
C HIS A 157 -18.00 -13.42 8.45
N PHE A 158 -17.59 -12.87 7.32
CA PHE A 158 -17.26 -11.46 7.17
C PHE A 158 -18.20 -10.77 6.17
N ASP A 159 -18.76 -9.65 6.59
CA ASP A 159 -19.60 -8.82 5.71
C ASP A 159 -18.80 -8.10 4.66
N LEU A 160 -17.56 -7.77 4.99
CA LEU A 160 -16.65 -7.04 4.12
C LEU A 160 -15.21 -7.51 4.32
N ALA A 161 -14.52 -7.80 3.23
CA ALA A 161 -13.07 -7.87 3.20
C ALA A 161 -12.51 -6.69 2.42
N ILE A 162 -11.55 -5.96 2.99
CA ILE A 162 -10.80 -4.91 2.29
C ILE A 162 -9.36 -5.38 2.14
N ILE A 163 -8.87 -5.38 0.93
CA ILE A 163 -7.51 -5.81 0.60
C ILE A 163 -6.73 -4.60 0.11
N ASP A 164 -5.79 -4.14 0.92
CA ASP A 164 -4.90 -3.03 0.58
C ASP A 164 -3.69 -3.53 -0.22
N GLU A 165 -3.12 -2.67 -1.04
CA GLU A 165 -2.05 -2.99 -2.00
C GLU A 165 -2.38 -4.21 -2.89
N ALA A 166 -3.65 -4.35 -3.29
CA ALA A 166 -4.16 -5.48 -4.05
C ALA A 166 -3.49 -5.66 -5.43
N SER A 167 -2.90 -4.60 -5.98
CA SER A 167 -2.11 -4.67 -7.22
C SER A 167 -0.82 -5.47 -7.09
N GLN A 168 -0.36 -5.75 -5.86
CA GLN A 168 0.83 -6.56 -5.58
C GLN A 168 0.51 -8.03 -5.31
N ILE A 169 -0.75 -8.46 -5.43
CA ILE A 169 -1.18 -9.82 -5.11
C ILE A 169 -1.57 -10.53 -6.39
N LEU A 170 -0.84 -11.59 -6.73
CA LEU A 170 -1.20 -12.47 -7.84
C LEU A 170 -2.56 -13.14 -7.60
N GLU A 171 -3.32 -13.33 -8.67
CA GLU A 171 -4.68 -13.89 -8.57
C GLU A 171 -4.72 -15.27 -7.87
N PRO A 172 -3.79 -16.21 -8.07
CA PRO A 172 -3.77 -17.46 -7.32
C PRO A 172 -3.67 -17.29 -5.80
N ASN A 173 -3.03 -16.24 -5.33
CA ASN A 173 -2.86 -15.97 -3.90
C ASN A 173 -4.11 -15.38 -3.23
N ILE A 174 -5.13 -14.97 -4.00
CA ILE A 174 -6.37 -14.41 -3.48
C ILE A 174 -7.58 -15.34 -3.70
N ILE A 175 -7.49 -16.28 -4.63
CA ILE A 175 -8.60 -17.17 -5.01
C ILE A 175 -9.13 -17.97 -3.83
N GLY A 176 -8.24 -18.45 -2.94
CA GLY A 176 -8.63 -19.17 -1.73
C GLY A 176 -9.55 -18.36 -0.82
N LEU A 177 -9.30 -17.05 -0.72
CA LEU A 177 -10.14 -16.14 0.06
C LEU A 177 -11.51 -15.92 -0.61
N LEU A 178 -11.52 -15.74 -1.93
CA LEU A 178 -12.74 -15.49 -2.70
C LEU A 178 -13.70 -16.67 -2.66
N THR A 179 -13.17 -17.90 -2.61
CA THR A 179 -13.92 -19.15 -2.64
C THR A 179 -14.19 -19.73 -1.26
N SER A 180 -13.74 -19.09 -0.19
CA SER A 180 -13.95 -19.52 1.19
C SER A 180 -15.44 -19.63 1.54
N GLN A 181 -15.77 -20.65 2.32
CA GLN A 181 -17.16 -20.94 2.70
C GLN A 181 -17.36 -20.89 4.22
N HIS A 182 -18.56 -20.46 4.61
CA HIS A 182 -19.05 -20.50 5.98
C HIS A 182 -20.46 -21.12 5.99
N ARG A 183 -20.63 -22.25 6.70
CA ARG A 183 -21.95 -22.94 6.84
C ARG A 183 -22.69 -23.16 5.52
N GLY A 184 -21.96 -23.50 4.45
CA GLY A 184 -22.53 -23.76 3.12
C GLY A 184 -22.81 -22.52 2.26
N GLY A 185 -22.49 -21.30 2.75
CA GLY A 185 -22.53 -20.06 1.99
C GLY A 185 -21.13 -19.44 1.84
N ARG A 186 -21.05 -18.28 1.20
CA ARG A 186 -19.80 -17.52 1.12
C ARG A 186 -19.33 -17.09 2.51
N ALA A 187 -18.05 -17.26 2.80
CA ALA A 187 -17.47 -16.78 4.07
C ALA A 187 -17.28 -15.27 4.09
N ILE A 188 -17.13 -14.66 2.93
CA ILE A 188 -16.98 -13.21 2.74
C ILE A 188 -18.06 -12.74 1.77
N ARG A 189 -18.89 -11.80 2.21
CA ARG A 189 -20.02 -11.33 1.41
C ARG A 189 -19.58 -10.36 0.30
N LYS A 190 -18.61 -9.48 0.59
CA LYS A 190 -18.17 -8.41 -0.30
C LYS A 190 -16.70 -8.14 -0.19
N PHE A 191 -16.09 -7.78 -1.30
CA PHE A 191 -14.66 -7.40 -1.38
C PHE A 191 -14.49 -5.95 -1.82
N ILE A 192 -13.56 -5.24 -1.18
CA ILE A 192 -13.02 -3.97 -1.69
C ILE A 192 -11.52 -4.20 -1.92
N LEU A 193 -11.09 -4.01 -3.15
CA LEU A 193 -9.68 -4.10 -3.53
C LEU A 193 -9.13 -2.69 -3.70
N ILE A 194 -8.11 -2.34 -2.93
CA ILE A 194 -7.43 -1.04 -2.99
C ILE A 194 -6.04 -1.26 -3.57
N GLY A 195 -5.66 -0.49 -4.57
CA GLY A 195 -4.36 -0.66 -5.20
C GLY A 195 -4.04 0.42 -6.23
N ASP A 196 -2.88 0.26 -6.83
CA ASP A 196 -2.44 1.09 -7.96
C ASP A 196 -1.69 0.21 -8.97
N HIS A 197 -2.33 -0.12 -10.06
CA HIS A 197 -1.76 -0.97 -11.12
C HIS A 197 -0.63 -0.29 -11.91
N LYS A 198 -0.44 1.02 -11.71
CA LYS A 198 0.64 1.81 -12.32
C LYS A 198 1.90 1.89 -11.45
N GLN A 199 1.85 1.32 -10.23
CA GLN A 199 3.02 1.08 -9.39
C GLN A 199 3.55 -0.36 -9.61
N LEU A 200 4.54 -0.78 -8.79
CA LEU A 200 5.14 -2.10 -8.96
C LEU A 200 4.09 -3.22 -8.88
N PRO A 201 4.15 -4.18 -9.80
CA PRO A 201 3.26 -5.33 -9.80
C PRO A 201 3.67 -6.35 -8.73
N ALA A 202 2.91 -7.41 -8.61
CA ALA A 202 3.28 -8.59 -7.84
C ALA A 202 4.61 -9.18 -8.35
N VAL A 203 5.39 -9.78 -7.44
CA VAL A 203 6.61 -10.47 -7.81
C VAL A 203 6.26 -11.81 -8.44
N VAL A 204 6.71 -12.03 -9.66
CA VAL A 204 6.55 -13.29 -10.41
C VAL A 204 7.91 -13.98 -10.49
N GLN A 205 7.93 -15.28 -10.25
CA GLN A 205 9.16 -16.10 -10.29
C GLN A 205 9.30 -16.88 -11.60
N GLN A 206 8.19 -17.06 -12.32
CA GLN A 206 8.12 -17.77 -13.60
C GLN A 206 8.57 -16.85 -14.74
N ASP A 207 9.06 -17.46 -15.81
CA ASP A 207 9.42 -16.76 -17.03
C ASP A 207 8.17 -16.21 -17.75
N ASP A 208 8.34 -15.14 -18.52
CA ASP A 208 7.23 -14.46 -19.23
C ASP A 208 6.41 -15.40 -20.12
N THR A 209 7.05 -16.43 -20.69
CA THR A 209 6.37 -17.44 -21.52
C THR A 209 5.54 -18.43 -20.70
N GLU A 210 5.94 -18.74 -19.47
CA GLU A 210 5.23 -19.68 -18.60
C GLU A 210 3.97 -19.09 -17.98
N VAL A 211 3.89 -17.75 -17.89
CA VAL A 211 2.75 -17.05 -17.29
C VAL A 211 1.65 -16.72 -18.30
N LEU A 212 1.92 -16.88 -19.61
CA LEU A 212 0.94 -16.59 -20.65
C LEU A 212 -0.23 -17.59 -20.60
N VAL A 213 -1.43 -17.07 -20.77
CA VAL A 213 -2.65 -17.87 -20.84
C VAL A 213 -2.98 -18.12 -22.31
N GLU A 214 -3.14 -19.40 -22.68
CA GLU A 214 -3.47 -19.81 -24.05
C GLU A 214 -4.98 -20.08 -24.25
N ASP A 215 -5.70 -20.45 -23.19
CA ASP A 215 -7.13 -20.79 -23.24
C ASP A 215 -7.98 -19.56 -23.53
N GLU A 216 -8.72 -19.58 -24.64
CA GLU A 216 -9.56 -18.48 -25.11
C GLU A 216 -10.73 -18.18 -24.18
N THR A 217 -11.25 -19.15 -23.44
CA THR A 217 -12.34 -18.92 -22.47
C THR A 217 -11.85 -18.14 -21.26
N VAL A 218 -10.61 -18.36 -20.87
CA VAL A 218 -9.94 -17.64 -19.79
C VAL A 218 -9.49 -16.25 -20.26
N LYS A 219 -9.03 -16.10 -21.50
CA LYS A 219 -8.75 -14.80 -22.11
C LYS A 219 -10.01 -13.92 -22.23
N ALA A 220 -11.17 -14.53 -22.46
CA ALA A 220 -12.44 -13.81 -22.54
C ALA A 220 -12.83 -13.04 -21.26
N ILE A 221 -12.28 -13.42 -20.10
CA ILE A 221 -12.40 -12.70 -18.84
C ILE A 221 -11.19 -11.81 -18.55
N HIS A 222 -10.41 -11.46 -19.58
CA HIS A 222 -9.19 -10.64 -19.51
C HIS A 222 -8.04 -11.24 -18.69
N LEU A 223 -8.03 -12.55 -18.43
CA LEU A 223 -6.87 -13.25 -17.86
C LEU A 223 -5.92 -13.65 -19.00
N ASN A 224 -5.08 -12.72 -19.42
CA ASN A 224 -4.10 -12.95 -20.49
C ASN A 224 -2.74 -13.44 -19.96
N SER A 225 -2.47 -13.19 -18.68
CA SER A 225 -1.23 -13.60 -18.01
C SER A 225 -1.48 -13.84 -16.52
N CYS A 226 -0.95 -14.94 -16.01
CA CYS A 226 -0.96 -15.23 -14.55
C CYS A 226 -0.02 -14.32 -13.76
N ALA A 227 0.78 -13.49 -14.43
CA ALA A 227 1.61 -12.45 -13.82
C ALA A 227 0.79 -11.22 -13.36
N ASN A 228 -0.44 -11.06 -13.86
CA ASN A 228 -1.29 -9.95 -13.48
C ASN A 228 -1.99 -10.22 -12.14
N SER A 229 -2.22 -9.15 -11.39
CA SER A 229 -3.06 -9.21 -10.19
C SER A 229 -4.54 -9.30 -10.57
N LEU A 230 -5.35 -9.87 -9.69
CA LEU A 230 -6.81 -9.82 -9.84
C LEU A 230 -7.31 -8.37 -9.94
N PHE A 231 -6.70 -7.45 -9.18
CA PHE A 231 -7.04 -6.03 -9.21
C PHE A 231 -6.90 -5.43 -10.60
N GLU A 232 -5.76 -5.66 -11.27
CA GLU A 232 -5.50 -5.19 -12.64
C GLU A 232 -6.47 -5.81 -13.64
N ARG A 233 -6.67 -7.12 -13.57
CA ARG A 233 -7.59 -7.84 -14.45
C ARG A 233 -9.02 -7.31 -14.34
N LEU A 234 -9.53 -7.12 -13.13
CA LEU A 234 -10.88 -6.59 -12.92
C LEU A 234 -11.02 -5.15 -13.42
N ILE A 235 -10.00 -4.29 -13.23
CA ILE A 235 -10.01 -2.93 -13.81
C ILE A 235 -10.15 -2.99 -15.33
N LEU A 236 -9.37 -3.85 -15.99
CA LEU A 236 -9.44 -4.02 -17.44
C LEU A 236 -10.82 -4.53 -17.87
N THR A 237 -11.35 -5.51 -17.15
CA THR A 237 -12.69 -6.07 -17.41
C THR A 237 -13.80 -5.03 -17.28
N GLU A 238 -13.80 -4.27 -16.18
CA GLU A 238 -14.83 -3.26 -15.93
C GLU A 238 -14.74 -2.09 -16.93
N ARG A 239 -13.51 -1.66 -17.25
CA ARG A 239 -13.27 -0.61 -18.26
C ARG A 239 -13.71 -1.07 -19.66
N ALA A 240 -13.37 -2.29 -20.07
CA ALA A 240 -13.77 -2.85 -21.37
C ALA A 240 -15.28 -2.97 -21.49
N ALA A 241 -15.98 -3.27 -20.40
CA ALA A 241 -17.45 -3.35 -20.35
C ALA A 241 -18.13 -1.97 -20.19
N GLY A 242 -17.38 -0.88 -20.06
CA GLY A 242 -17.91 0.47 -19.81
C GLY A 242 -18.57 0.65 -18.45
N ARG A 243 -18.33 -0.26 -17.48
CA ARG A 243 -18.91 -0.22 -16.13
C ARG A 243 -18.04 0.60 -15.19
N THR A 244 -18.50 1.79 -14.85
CA THR A 244 -17.78 2.71 -13.95
C THR A 244 -18.25 2.66 -12.50
N ASP A 245 -19.32 1.92 -12.22
CA ASP A 245 -19.91 1.87 -10.88
C ASP A 245 -19.09 1.01 -9.92
N PHE A 246 -18.31 0.07 -10.46
CA PHE A 246 -17.44 -0.80 -9.70
C PHE A 246 -16.04 -0.22 -9.46
N ILE A 247 -15.73 0.95 -10.04
CA ILE A 247 -14.41 1.59 -9.93
C ILE A 247 -14.55 2.97 -9.29
N GLY A 248 -13.73 3.21 -8.26
CA GLY A 248 -13.47 4.53 -7.70
C GLY A 248 -12.00 4.90 -7.90
N THR A 249 -11.74 6.20 -8.07
CA THR A 249 -10.36 6.70 -8.20
C THR A 249 -10.15 7.85 -7.23
N LEU A 250 -9.06 7.80 -6.46
CA LEU A 250 -8.62 8.90 -5.62
C LEU A 250 -7.82 9.89 -6.48
N HIS A 251 -8.18 11.16 -6.43
CA HIS A 251 -7.57 12.22 -7.23
C HIS A 251 -6.71 13.17 -6.40
N LYS A 252 -7.09 13.41 -5.14
CA LYS A 252 -6.36 14.34 -4.26
C LYS A 252 -5.13 13.67 -3.65
N GLN A 253 -3.96 14.22 -3.88
CA GLN A 253 -2.69 13.73 -3.31
C GLN A 253 -2.04 14.77 -2.41
N GLY A 254 -1.54 14.34 -1.27
CA GLY A 254 -0.88 15.20 -0.26
C GLY A 254 0.62 14.94 -0.14
N ARG A 255 1.26 14.27 -1.10
CA ARG A 255 2.69 13.94 -1.05
C ARG A 255 3.53 14.88 -1.90
N MET A 256 3.37 14.79 -3.21
CA MET A 256 4.23 15.47 -4.18
C MET A 256 3.92 16.95 -4.27
N HIS A 257 4.97 17.79 -4.34
CA HIS A 257 4.83 19.17 -4.79
C HIS A 257 4.21 19.22 -6.20
N PRO A 258 3.47 20.27 -6.58
CA PRO A 258 2.87 20.42 -7.91
C PRO A 258 3.83 20.18 -9.08
N ASP A 259 5.06 20.66 -9.00
CA ASP A 259 6.08 20.51 -10.06
C ASP A 259 6.45 19.04 -10.31
N ILE A 260 6.48 18.22 -9.24
CA ILE A 260 6.74 16.78 -9.33
C ILE A 260 5.48 16.07 -9.82
N ALA A 261 4.32 16.45 -9.28
CA ALA A 261 3.02 15.88 -9.64
C ALA A 261 2.67 16.11 -11.12
N ASP A 262 3.07 17.25 -11.70
CA ASP A 262 2.86 17.54 -13.11
C ASP A 262 3.55 16.52 -14.03
N PHE A 263 4.79 16.14 -13.72
CA PHE A 263 5.47 15.08 -14.46
C PHE A 263 4.75 13.74 -14.31
N ALA A 264 4.37 13.37 -13.08
CA ALA A 264 3.66 12.14 -12.80
C ALA A 264 2.30 12.10 -13.55
N ASN A 265 1.56 13.20 -13.57
CA ASN A 265 0.31 13.32 -14.31
C ASN A 265 0.50 13.14 -15.81
N ARG A 266 1.46 13.84 -16.41
CA ARG A 266 1.69 13.75 -17.86
C ARG A 266 2.17 12.38 -18.30
N LYS A 267 2.90 11.65 -17.46
CA LYS A 267 3.53 10.38 -17.85
C LYS A 267 2.78 9.14 -17.38
N PHE A 268 2.15 9.19 -16.21
CA PHE A 268 1.58 8.00 -15.58
C PHE A 268 0.08 8.15 -15.25
N TYR A 269 -0.35 9.34 -14.82
CA TYR A 269 -1.70 9.53 -14.26
C TYR A 269 -2.56 10.50 -15.08
N ALA A 270 -2.36 10.53 -16.43
CA ALA A 270 -3.13 11.40 -17.29
C ALA A 270 -4.65 11.17 -17.21
N ARG A 271 -5.07 9.94 -16.96
CA ARG A 271 -6.49 9.58 -16.77
C ARG A 271 -6.98 9.95 -15.38
N GLU A 272 -6.19 9.70 -14.36
CA GLU A 272 -6.52 9.95 -12.96
C GLU A 272 -6.47 11.44 -12.60
N GLN A 273 -5.61 12.22 -13.24
CA GLN A 273 -5.43 13.66 -13.04
C GLN A 273 -5.29 14.03 -11.57
N LEU A 274 -4.12 13.72 -10.99
CA LEU A 274 -3.83 13.98 -9.58
C LEU A 274 -3.83 15.49 -9.30
N GLU A 275 -4.58 15.86 -8.29
CA GLU A 275 -4.64 17.23 -7.78
C GLU A 275 -3.93 17.31 -6.43
N CYS A 276 -3.14 18.34 -6.21
CA CYS A 276 -2.50 18.56 -4.92
C CYS A 276 -3.52 19.01 -3.86
N VAL A 277 -3.40 18.47 -2.66
CA VAL A 277 -4.05 19.03 -1.46
C VAL A 277 -3.20 20.23 -1.04
N PRO A 278 -3.76 21.41 -0.73
CA PRO A 278 -2.96 22.59 -0.42
C PRO A 278 -2.28 22.49 0.96
N LEU A 279 -1.38 21.52 1.13
CA LEU A 279 -0.53 21.37 2.30
C LEU A 279 0.63 22.35 2.25
N ALA A 280 1.21 22.73 3.38
CA ALA A 280 2.27 23.72 3.48
C ALA A 280 3.40 23.48 2.48
N HIS A 281 3.98 22.26 2.45
CA HIS A 281 5.06 21.92 1.53
C HIS A 281 4.65 21.92 0.04
N GLN A 282 3.36 21.78 -0.27
CA GLN A 282 2.84 21.85 -1.64
C GLN A 282 2.57 23.30 -2.11
N LEU A 283 2.52 24.23 -1.18
CA LEU A 283 2.33 25.66 -1.45
C LEU A 283 3.64 26.45 -1.47
N GLU A 284 4.73 25.84 -1.04
CA GLU A 284 6.05 26.45 -1.03
C GLU A 284 6.55 26.71 -2.46
N GLN A 285 6.81 27.95 -2.79
CA GLN A 285 7.34 28.33 -4.10
C GLN A 285 8.86 28.16 -4.18
N THR A 286 9.56 28.31 -3.07
CA THR A 286 11.01 28.18 -2.95
C THR A 286 11.37 27.00 -2.07
N LEU A 287 12.44 26.30 -2.42
CA LEU A 287 13.01 25.27 -1.57
C LEU A 287 13.62 25.90 -0.32
N ALA A 288 13.40 25.28 0.84
CA ALA A 288 13.86 25.78 2.15
C ALA A 288 15.37 25.56 2.36
N TYR A 289 16.18 26.07 1.45
CA TYR A 289 17.64 26.07 1.56
C TYR A 289 18.11 27.35 2.22
N ASN A 290 18.94 27.21 3.27
CA ASN A 290 19.31 28.31 4.14
C ASN A 290 20.67 28.92 3.85
N GLU A 291 21.53 28.20 3.11
CA GLU A 291 22.93 28.63 2.85
C GLU A 291 23.05 29.29 1.50
N THR A 292 24.09 30.15 1.37
CA THR A 292 24.45 30.76 0.10
C THR A 292 24.94 29.70 -0.88
N SER A 293 24.70 29.92 -2.18
CA SER A 293 25.23 29.03 -3.24
C SER A 293 26.75 29.13 -3.31
N GLU A 294 27.43 27.99 -3.47
CA GLU A 294 28.87 27.95 -3.72
C GLU A 294 29.17 28.02 -5.22
N ASP A 295 28.28 27.46 -6.04
CA ASP A 295 28.45 27.40 -7.49
C ASP A 295 27.08 27.22 -8.20
N GLU A 296 27.12 27.11 -9.54
CA GLU A 296 25.94 26.93 -10.40
C GLU A 296 25.11 25.65 -10.04
N THR A 297 25.76 24.61 -9.50
CA THR A 297 25.05 23.40 -9.10
C THR A 297 24.08 23.68 -7.94
N ASP A 298 24.53 24.46 -6.97
CA ASP A 298 23.66 24.88 -5.87
C ASP A 298 22.50 25.75 -6.37
N ASP A 299 22.75 26.62 -7.34
CA ASP A 299 21.70 27.46 -7.93
C ASP A 299 20.65 26.61 -8.65
N VAL A 300 21.07 25.58 -9.39
CA VAL A 300 20.17 24.63 -10.04
C VAL A 300 19.34 23.84 -9.00
N LEU A 301 19.98 23.35 -7.94
CA LEU A 301 19.30 22.65 -6.85
C LEU A 301 18.24 23.52 -6.16
N LYS A 302 18.50 24.82 -6.03
CA LYS A 302 17.56 25.79 -5.43
C LYS A 302 16.43 26.19 -6.36
N ALA A 303 16.69 26.21 -7.67
CA ALA A 303 15.74 26.71 -8.66
C ALA A 303 14.73 25.64 -9.11
N HIS A 304 15.06 24.35 -9.01
CA HIS A 304 14.27 23.28 -9.63
C HIS A 304 13.99 22.12 -8.67
N ARG A 305 12.76 21.62 -8.68
CA ARG A 305 12.36 20.44 -7.90
C ARG A 305 12.54 19.12 -8.64
N MET A 306 12.65 19.18 -9.97
CA MET A 306 12.97 18.01 -10.80
C MET A 306 14.17 18.31 -11.67
N ILE A 307 15.24 17.55 -11.48
CA ILE A 307 16.51 17.76 -12.14
C ILE A 307 16.97 16.43 -12.75
N PHE A 308 17.37 16.45 -14.00
CA PHE A 308 18.05 15.33 -14.65
C PHE A 308 19.52 15.68 -14.84
N ILE A 309 20.38 14.89 -14.22
CA ILE A 309 21.84 15.05 -14.30
C ILE A 309 22.39 13.91 -15.16
N PRO A 310 22.91 14.20 -16.38
CA PRO A 310 23.47 13.17 -17.23
C PRO A 310 24.78 12.64 -16.64
N SER A 311 24.92 11.33 -16.57
CA SER A 311 26.15 10.64 -16.21
C SER A 311 26.77 9.94 -17.42
N LYS A 312 28.05 9.61 -17.33
CA LYS A 312 28.75 8.82 -18.37
C LYS A 312 28.94 7.38 -17.89
N PRO A 313 28.86 6.38 -18.80
CA PRO A 313 29.30 5.03 -18.48
C PRO A 313 30.75 5.05 -17.96
N CYS A 314 30.98 4.42 -16.82
CA CYS A 314 32.28 4.36 -16.18
C CYS A 314 32.65 2.89 -15.93
N ARG A 315 33.17 2.22 -16.98
CA ARG A 315 33.65 0.84 -16.87
C ARG A 315 35.06 0.81 -16.29
N GLN A 316 35.21 0.07 -15.20
CA GLN A 316 36.52 -0.17 -14.57
C GLN A 316 36.79 -1.67 -14.52
N LEU A 317 38.06 -2.04 -14.77
CA LEU A 317 38.51 -3.42 -14.60
C LEU A 317 38.24 -3.86 -13.14
N ASN A 318 37.70 -5.07 -12.98
CA ASN A 318 37.38 -5.68 -11.69
C ASN A 318 36.21 -5.06 -10.91
N ILE A 319 35.42 -4.17 -11.52
CA ILE A 319 34.17 -3.68 -10.95
C ILE A 319 32.99 -4.27 -11.73
N SER A 320 31.94 -4.68 -10.99
CA SER A 320 30.70 -5.19 -11.58
C SER A 320 30.06 -4.15 -12.51
N GLU A 321 29.52 -4.60 -13.65
CA GLU A 321 28.72 -3.73 -14.54
C GLU A 321 27.47 -3.14 -13.84
N LYS A 322 27.05 -3.71 -12.70
CA LYS A 322 25.98 -3.21 -11.84
C LYS A 322 26.40 -2.10 -10.90
N VAL A 323 27.54 -1.43 -11.21
CA VAL A 323 28.09 -0.31 -10.45
C VAL A 323 28.54 0.78 -11.41
N ASN A 324 28.10 2.00 -11.18
CA ASN A 324 28.62 3.20 -11.83
C ASN A 324 29.29 4.09 -10.78
N THR A 325 30.62 4.12 -10.77
CA THR A 325 31.40 4.89 -9.79
C THR A 325 31.27 6.40 -10.00
N GLU A 326 31.00 6.84 -11.22
CA GLU A 326 30.78 8.27 -11.54
C GLU A 326 29.45 8.72 -10.94
N GLU A 327 28.36 7.93 -11.14
CA GLU A 327 27.08 8.23 -10.50
C GLU A 327 27.18 8.22 -8.96
N ALA A 328 27.94 7.28 -8.38
CA ALA A 328 28.15 7.24 -6.95
C ALA A 328 28.81 8.54 -6.42
N ARG A 329 29.79 9.09 -7.15
CA ARG A 329 30.45 10.38 -6.82
C ARG A 329 29.49 11.55 -6.97
N ILE A 330 28.72 11.59 -8.06
CA ILE A 330 27.70 12.64 -8.27
C ILE A 330 26.69 12.63 -7.11
N ILE A 331 26.16 11.46 -6.76
CA ILE A 331 25.21 11.33 -5.65
C ILE A 331 25.83 11.79 -4.34
N THR A 332 27.07 11.41 -4.07
CA THR A 332 27.76 11.78 -2.83
C THR A 332 28.03 13.29 -2.76
N ASP A 333 28.38 13.94 -3.87
CA ASP A 333 28.50 15.40 -3.91
C ASP A 333 27.16 16.10 -3.70
N LEU A 334 26.09 15.59 -4.34
CA LEU A 334 24.73 16.10 -4.12
C LEU A 334 24.29 15.96 -2.66
N LEU A 335 24.56 14.81 -2.02
CA LEU A 335 24.24 14.58 -0.61
C LEU A 335 25.00 15.56 0.30
N ARG A 336 26.29 15.81 0.04
CA ARG A 336 27.09 16.80 0.79
C ARG A 336 26.48 18.19 0.65
N ARG A 337 26.10 18.60 -0.57
CA ARG A 337 25.48 19.91 -0.85
C ARG A 337 24.12 20.03 -0.13
N LEU A 338 23.26 19.02 -0.24
CA LEU A 338 21.95 19.01 0.41
C LEU A 338 22.08 19.04 1.94
N TYR A 339 23.02 18.29 2.52
CA TYR A 339 23.30 18.33 3.95
C TYR A 339 23.68 19.74 4.40
N ARG A 340 24.60 20.40 3.68
CA ARG A 340 24.99 21.79 3.95
C ARG A 340 23.82 22.75 3.79
N GLN A 341 23.04 22.64 2.70
CA GLN A 341 21.92 23.56 2.41
C GLN A 341 20.78 23.43 3.42
N LEU A 342 20.47 22.23 3.89
CA LEU A 342 19.44 21.99 4.88
C LEU A 342 19.92 22.32 6.31
N GLY A 343 21.22 22.20 6.57
CA GLY A 343 21.83 22.55 7.85
C GLY A 343 21.13 21.86 9.03
N LYS A 344 20.67 22.63 10.00
CA LYS A 344 19.98 22.10 11.21
C LYS A 344 18.64 21.41 10.93
N ASN A 345 18.07 21.59 9.74
CA ASN A 345 16.82 20.97 9.35
C ASN A 345 17.03 19.59 8.71
N PHE A 346 18.28 19.17 8.52
CA PHE A 346 18.55 17.84 7.99
C PHE A 346 18.17 16.74 8.96
N ASP A 347 17.30 15.83 8.53
CA ASP A 347 16.88 14.63 9.25
C ASP A 347 17.20 13.42 8.35
N PRO A 348 18.11 12.52 8.78
CA PRO A 348 18.53 11.36 7.97
C PRO A 348 17.37 10.46 7.53
N GLN A 349 16.29 10.43 8.32
CA GLN A 349 15.14 9.56 8.05
C GLN A 349 14.07 10.22 7.18
N LYS A 350 14.12 11.54 6.97
CA LYS A 350 13.08 12.29 6.26
C LYS A 350 13.62 13.08 5.06
N SER A 351 14.77 13.74 5.22
CA SER A 351 15.23 14.74 4.25
C SER A 351 15.57 14.14 2.89
N VAL A 352 16.44 13.12 2.86
CA VAL A 352 16.96 12.59 1.59
C VAL A 352 16.93 11.07 1.57
N GLY A 353 16.59 10.54 0.40
CA GLY A 353 16.72 9.12 0.13
C GLY A 353 17.33 8.85 -1.24
N VAL A 354 18.05 7.74 -1.36
CA VAL A 354 18.67 7.33 -2.60
C VAL A 354 18.04 6.04 -3.10
N ILE A 355 17.59 6.05 -4.34
CA ILE A 355 17.03 4.88 -5.02
C ILE A 355 18.01 4.40 -6.08
N VAL A 356 18.25 3.10 -6.13
CA VAL A 356 19.16 2.48 -7.10
C VAL A 356 18.52 1.21 -7.69
N PRO A 357 18.91 0.78 -8.91
CA PRO A 357 18.40 -0.48 -9.47
C PRO A 357 19.13 -1.72 -8.95
N TYR A 358 20.38 -1.57 -8.46
CA TYR A 358 21.23 -2.70 -8.09
C TYR A 358 21.81 -2.55 -6.69
N ARG A 359 21.78 -3.64 -5.91
CA ARG A 359 22.38 -3.68 -4.54
C ARG A 359 23.89 -3.35 -4.55
N ASN A 360 24.61 -3.71 -5.61
CA ASN A 360 26.04 -3.40 -5.72
C ASN A 360 26.30 -1.87 -5.74
N GLN A 361 25.38 -1.10 -6.33
CA GLN A 361 25.48 0.37 -6.34
C GLN A 361 25.27 0.95 -4.93
N ILE A 362 24.45 0.32 -4.09
CA ILE A 362 24.28 0.73 -2.69
C ILE A 362 25.62 0.71 -1.98
N ALA A 363 26.36 -0.41 -2.08
CA ALA A 363 27.67 -0.54 -1.45
C ALA A 363 28.68 0.49 -1.95
N MET A 364 28.66 0.81 -3.25
CA MET A 364 29.54 1.84 -3.83
C MET A 364 29.20 3.24 -3.30
N ILE A 365 27.92 3.60 -3.26
CA ILE A 365 27.49 4.91 -2.73
C ILE A 365 27.83 5.01 -1.23
N ARG A 366 27.60 3.97 -0.44
CA ARG A 366 27.99 3.91 0.97
C ARG A 366 29.47 4.18 1.17
N LYS A 367 30.33 3.50 0.38
CA LYS A 367 31.79 3.70 0.41
C LYS A 367 32.20 5.14 0.06
N GLU A 368 31.49 5.80 -0.85
CA GLU A 368 31.79 7.20 -1.18
C GLU A 368 31.30 8.15 -0.07
N ILE A 369 30.17 7.87 0.57
CA ILE A 369 29.65 8.63 1.71
C ILE A 369 30.58 8.56 2.91
N GLU A 370 31.12 7.38 3.25
CA GLU A 370 32.07 7.17 4.36
C GLU A 370 33.28 8.11 4.24
N LYS A 371 33.73 8.45 3.01
CA LYS A 371 34.85 9.36 2.78
C LYS A 371 34.56 10.82 3.18
N LEU A 372 33.27 11.18 3.29
CA LEU A 372 32.87 12.52 3.72
C LEU A 372 33.03 12.72 5.23
N GLY A 373 32.99 11.64 6.02
CA GLY A 373 33.08 11.71 7.47
C GLY A 373 31.92 12.46 8.12
N ILE A 374 30.71 12.39 7.51
CA ILE A 374 29.48 13.01 8.01
C ILE A 374 28.54 11.90 8.49
N PRO A 375 28.43 11.66 9.80
CA PRO A 375 27.68 10.53 10.35
C PRO A 375 26.20 10.53 9.92
N GLU A 376 25.56 11.67 9.86
CA GLU A 376 24.13 11.78 9.49
C GLU A 376 23.88 11.31 8.06
N LEU A 377 24.84 11.42 7.15
CA LEU A 377 24.74 10.90 5.78
C LEU A 377 24.90 9.38 5.71
N GLU A 378 25.55 8.76 6.69
CA GLU A 378 25.65 7.30 6.78
C GLU A 378 24.32 6.65 7.19
N GLU A 379 23.45 7.40 7.88
CA GLU A 379 22.14 6.94 8.35
C GLU A 379 21.02 7.04 7.32
N ILE A 380 21.22 7.77 6.20
CA ILE A 380 20.16 7.92 5.18
C ILE A 380 19.79 6.59 4.55
N SER A 381 18.56 6.48 4.08
CA SER A 381 18.11 5.28 3.37
C SER A 381 18.63 5.25 1.93
N ILE A 382 19.32 4.16 1.57
CA ILE A 382 19.74 3.86 0.20
C ILE A 382 19.24 2.46 -0.11
N ASP A 383 18.31 2.32 -1.06
CA ASP A 383 17.71 1.00 -1.35
C ASP A 383 17.23 0.89 -2.79
N THR A 384 16.76 -0.30 -3.17
CA THR A 384 16.17 -0.52 -4.50
C THR A 384 14.75 0.03 -4.57
N VAL A 385 14.25 0.21 -5.81
CA VAL A 385 12.89 0.72 -6.05
C VAL A 385 11.85 -0.10 -5.33
N GLU A 386 12.01 -1.43 -5.35
CA GLU A 386 11.09 -2.39 -4.74
C GLU A 386 10.99 -2.20 -3.22
N ARG A 387 12.12 -1.97 -2.55
CA ARG A 387 12.16 -1.75 -1.10
C ARG A 387 11.74 -0.35 -0.70
N TYR A 388 11.85 0.60 -1.63
CA TYR A 388 11.41 1.98 -1.41
C TYR A 388 9.88 2.14 -1.49
N GLN A 389 9.17 1.15 -2.03
CA GLN A 389 7.71 1.18 -2.11
C GLN A 389 7.10 1.32 -0.69
N GLY A 390 6.09 2.18 -0.52
CA GLY A 390 5.52 2.57 0.77
C GLY A 390 6.30 3.67 1.51
N SER A 391 7.57 3.93 1.18
CA SER A 391 8.37 5.00 1.79
C SER A 391 8.20 6.34 1.08
N GLN A 392 8.65 7.42 1.73
CA GLN A 392 8.74 8.77 1.14
C GLN A 392 9.88 9.54 1.78
N ARG A 393 10.43 10.53 1.05
CA ARG A 393 11.42 11.48 1.54
C ARG A 393 11.12 12.86 0.95
N ASP A 394 11.66 13.89 1.57
CA ASP A 394 11.52 15.24 1.02
C ASP A 394 12.25 15.34 -0.33
N ILE A 395 13.43 14.74 -0.44
CA ILE A 395 14.23 14.69 -1.67
C ILE A 395 14.57 13.24 -2.01
N ILE A 396 14.42 12.87 -3.27
CA ILE A 396 14.82 11.57 -3.81
C ILE A 396 15.93 11.76 -4.86
N LEU A 397 17.03 11.05 -4.68
CA LEU A 397 18.08 10.89 -5.67
C LEU A 397 17.93 9.51 -6.31
N TYR A 398 17.68 9.46 -7.63
CA TYR A 398 17.58 8.20 -8.35
C TYR A 398 18.79 7.97 -9.24
N SER A 399 19.65 7.00 -8.89
CA SER A 399 20.76 6.54 -9.70
C SER A 399 20.27 5.52 -10.72
N PHE A 400 20.48 5.77 -12.00
CA PHE A 400 20.12 4.80 -13.05
C PHE A 400 21.15 3.68 -13.19
N THR A 401 22.39 3.91 -12.82
CA THR A 401 23.50 2.92 -12.83
C THR A 401 23.68 2.24 -14.19
N ILE A 402 23.51 3.00 -15.28
CA ILE A 402 23.58 2.45 -16.64
C ILE A 402 25.03 2.49 -17.12
N GLN A 403 25.56 1.32 -17.50
CA GLN A 403 26.87 1.14 -18.12
C GLN A 403 26.76 0.68 -19.60
N SER A 404 25.61 0.14 -19.97
CA SER A 404 25.35 -0.42 -21.31
C SER A 404 23.85 -0.41 -21.61
N ARG A 405 23.53 -0.42 -22.93
CA ARG A 405 22.15 -0.26 -23.39
C ARG A 405 21.20 -1.35 -22.90
N TYR A 406 21.66 -2.60 -22.79
CA TYR A 406 20.80 -3.71 -22.34
C TYR A 406 20.30 -3.54 -20.89
N GLN A 407 20.97 -2.72 -20.08
CA GLN A 407 20.52 -2.44 -18.72
C GLN A 407 19.25 -1.56 -18.69
N LEU A 408 18.95 -0.86 -19.79
CA LEU A 408 17.68 -0.16 -19.92
C LEU A 408 16.50 -1.13 -19.89
N ASP A 409 16.65 -2.33 -20.49
CA ASP A 409 15.61 -3.36 -20.50
C ASP A 409 15.27 -3.81 -19.08
N PHE A 410 16.28 -3.89 -18.20
CA PHE A 410 16.05 -4.18 -16.78
C PHE A 410 15.34 -3.04 -16.04
N LEU A 411 15.71 -1.80 -16.33
CA LEU A 411 15.07 -0.63 -15.70
C LEU A 411 13.60 -0.51 -16.12
N THR A 412 13.29 -0.81 -17.38
CA THR A 412 11.96 -0.67 -17.96
C THR A 412 11.15 -1.97 -18.00
N ALA A 413 11.64 -3.06 -17.38
CA ALA A 413 11.05 -4.40 -17.44
C ALA A 413 9.57 -4.46 -17.03
N ASN A 414 9.12 -3.56 -16.16
CA ASN A 414 7.74 -3.49 -15.69
C ASN A 414 6.91 -2.41 -16.41
N THR A 415 7.28 -2.09 -17.65
CA THR A 415 6.52 -1.15 -18.49
C THR A 415 5.35 -1.86 -19.17
N PHE A 416 4.19 -1.24 -19.12
CA PHE A 416 3.01 -1.65 -19.88
C PHE A 416 2.41 -0.45 -20.61
N TYR A 417 1.43 -0.68 -21.49
CA TYR A 417 0.78 0.38 -22.24
C TYR A 417 -0.65 0.59 -21.78
N GLU A 418 -1.01 1.82 -21.49
CA GLU A 418 -2.39 2.26 -21.22
C GLU A 418 -2.70 3.47 -22.09
N ASP A 419 -3.81 3.43 -22.83
CA ASP A 419 -4.24 4.50 -23.76
C ASP A 419 -3.13 4.91 -24.77
N GLY A 420 -2.31 3.95 -25.20
CA GLY A 420 -1.19 4.18 -26.13
C GLY A 420 0.05 4.83 -25.51
N GLN A 421 0.06 5.09 -24.20
CA GLN A 421 1.20 5.64 -23.48
C GLN A 421 1.95 4.54 -22.71
N PRO A 422 3.29 4.51 -22.75
CA PRO A 422 4.08 3.61 -21.92
C PRO A 422 4.04 4.08 -20.47
N ILE A 423 3.72 3.16 -19.57
CA ILE A 423 3.73 3.35 -18.12
C ILE A 423 4.88 2.54 -17.54
N ASP A 424 5.99 3.20 -17.25
CA ASP A 424 7.12 2.60 -16.54
C ASP A 424 6.85 2.61 -15.02
N ARG A 425 6.51 1.43 -14.49
CA ARG A 425 6.13 1.26 -13.08
C ARG A 425 7.28 1.54 -12.12
N LYS A 426 8.54 1.20 -12.50
CA LYS A 426 9.72 1.47 -11.65
C LYS A 426 10.01 2.96 -11.56
N LEU A 427 10.03 3.64 -12.70
CA LEU A 427 10.24 5.08 -12.74
C LEU A 427 9.11 5.83 -12.00
N ASN A 428 7.86 5.40 -12.20
CA ASN A 428 6.71 5.95 -11.50
C ASN A 428 6.90 5.85 -9.97
N VAL A 429 7.23 4.66 -9.47
CA VAL A 429 7.47 4.48 -8.02
C VAL A 429 8.62 5.37 -7.56
N ALA A 430 9.75 5.41 -8.26
CA ALA A 430 10.92 6.19 -7.86
C ALA A 430 10.59 7.69 -7.72
N ILE A 431 10.01 8.30 -8.77
CA ILE A 431 9.70 9.74 -8.79
C ILE A 431 8.64 10.10 -7.75
N THR A 432 7.63 9.29 -7.59
CA THR A 432 6.51 9.57 -6.68
C THR A 432 6.82 9.32 -5.20
N ARG A 433 8.06 9.04 -4.84
CA ARG A 433 8.54 8.98 -3.44
C ARG A 433 8.93 10.35 -2.89
N ALA A 434 9.19 11.34 -3.74
CA ALA A 434 9.54 12.71 -3.32
C ALA A 434 8.30 13.51 -2.88
N ARG A 435 8.57 14.48 -2.00
CA ARG A 435 7.56 15.43 -1.49
C ARG A 435 7.67 16.78 -2.16
#